data_bf22661d5a04e0e03d0d2ddc8ca2c00b
#
_entry.id   bf22661d5a04e0e03d0d2ddc8ca2c00b
#
_cell.length_a   1.000
_cell.length_b   1.000
_cell.length_c   1.000
_cell.angle_alpha   90.00
_cell.angle_beta   90.00
_cell.angle_gamma   90.00
#
_symmetry.space_group_name_H-M   'P 1'
#
loop_
_entity.id
_entity.type
_entity.pdbx_description
1 polymer ?
#
loop_
_entity_poly.entity_id
_entity_poly.type
_entity_poly.pdbx_seq_one_letter_code
_entity_poly.pdbx_strand_id
1 'polypeptide(L)'
;MSKLDRWRGQIPDAELATYAKGMFAHPVGLGRYPALLNIDTTYMFVDPAYPQCGGPTDDFQAALVAITDVFRKLDLPIYYSRRDDRAQPVRRGLWNEKLAIPATGAFIDSYAHDPRADEWPPSYGPRPQDCVILKNKPSCFFGTPLESFLRYQGVDSLVVVGVATSGCIRAAVVDAFSHNFRVVVPEEAVSDRSAAAHWANLFDIDMKYADVKPMREVIKMLGKFSVG
;
A
#
# COMPACT_ATOMS: atom_id res chain seq x y z
N MET A 1 -23.68 6.02 9.67
CA MET A 1 -23.64 4.81 8.85
C MET A 1 -22.59 3.90 9.45
N SER A 2 -22.92 2.64 9.76
CA SER A 2 -21.91 1.71 10.32
C SER A 2 -20.84 1.41 9.27
N LYS A 3 -19.63 1.00 9.71
CA LYS A 3 -18.54 0.62 8.82
C LYS A 3 -18.95 -0.54 7.89
N LEU A 4 -19.84 -1.43 8.37
CA LEU A 4 -20.38 -2.54 7.58
C LEU A 4 -21.33 -2.11 6.46
N ASP A 5 -22.05 -0.98 6.63
CA ASP A 5 -23.04 -0.53 5.64
C ASP A 5 -22.42 -0.23 4.26
N ARG A 6 -21.14 0.14 4.22
CA ARG A 6 -20.42 0.39 2.95
C ARG A 6 -20.25 -0.87 2.10
N TRP A 7 -20.28 -2.05 2.72
CA TRP A 7 -20.07 -3.34 2.07
C TRP A 7 -21.36 -4.01 1.60
N ARG A 8 -22.52 -3.40 1.88
CA ARG A 8 -23.81 -3.90 1.39
C ARG A 8 -23.83 -3.92 -0.13
N GLY A 9 -24.35 -5.01 -0.69
CA GLY A 9 -24.37 -5.24 -2.14
C GLY A 9 -23.06 -5.83 -2.71
N GLN A 10 -21.97 -5.77 -1.98
CA GLN A 10 -20.69 -6.42 -2.35
C GLN A 10 -20.46 -7.72 -1.55
N ILE A 11 -20.88 -7.71 -0.29
CA ILE A 11 -20.80 -8.85 0.64
C ILE A 11 -22.22 -9.24 1.04
N PRO A 12 -22.58 -10.54 1.07
CA PRO A 12 -23.89 -11.02 1.48
C PRO A 12 -24.25 -10.52 2.89
N ASP A 13 -25.51 -10.08 3.08
CA ASP A 13 -25.98 -9.53 4.36
C ASP A 13 -25.81 -10.52 5.53
N ALA A 14 -25.95 -11.83 5.27
CA ALA A 14 -25.75 -12.86 6.29
C ALA A 14 -24.29 -12.90 6.79
N GLU A 15 -23.33 -12.67 5.91
CA GLU A 15 -21.91 -12.59 6.27
C GLU A 15 -21.62 -11.29 7.05
N LEU A 16 -22.16 -10.15 6.59
CA LEU A 16 -22.06 -8.88 7.33
C LEU A 16 -22.64 -8.99 8.74
N ALA A 17 -23.78 -9.69 8.89
CA ALA A 17 -24.37 -9.95 10.20
C ALA A 17 -23.47 -10.79 11.11
N THR A 18 -22.73 -11.74 10.53
CA THR A 18 -21.73 -12.55 11.28
C THR A 18 -20.58 -11.69 11.79
N TYR A 19 -20.06 -10.77 10.95
CA TYR A 19 -19.02 -9.83 11.39
C TYR A 19 -19.53 -8.87 12.48
N ALA A 20 -20.77 -8.36 12.33
CA ALA A 20 -21.40 -7.51 13.34
C ALA A 20 -21.53 -8.22 14.69
N LYS A 21 -22.00 -9.48 14.68
CA LYS A 21 -22.12 -10.30 15.89
C LYS A 21 -20.76 -10.57 16.55
N GLY A 22 -19.70 -10.73 15.74
CA GLY A 22 -18.34 -10.95 16.20
C GLY A 22 -17.61 -9.67 16.66
N MET A 23 -18.28 -8.51 16.65
CA MET A 23 -17.70 -7.20 17.01
C MET A 23 -16.49 -6.79 16.16
N PHE A 24 -16.40 -7.26 14.91
CA PHE A 24 -15.39 -6.86 13.95
C PHE A 24 -15.64 -5.46 13.40
N ALA A 25 -14.71 -4.94 12.59
CA ALA A 25 -14.81 -3.65 11.91
C ALA A 25 -14.83 -2.42 12.84
N HIS A 26 -14.30 -2.54 14.06
CA HIS A 26 -14.19 -1.36 14.93
C HIS A 26 -13.12 -0.40 14.38
N PRO A 27 -13.46 0.87 14.08
CA PRO A 27 -12.50 1.80 13.50
C PRO A 27 -11.45 2.22 14.54
N VAL A 28 -10.19 2.29 14.10
CA VAL A 28 -9.07 2.73 14.94
C VAL A 28 -8.55 4.13 14.58
N GLY A 29 -8.82 4.60 13.37
CA GLY A 29 -8.45 5.93 12.87
C GLY A 29 -6.94 6.17 12.80
N LEU A 30 -6.57 7.43 12.57
CA LEU A 30 -5.18 7.90 12.65
C LEU A 30 -4.81 8.26 14.09
N GLY A 31 -3.56 8.06 14.43
CA GLY A 31 -2.95 8.43 15.70
C GLY A 31 -2.57 9.92 15.77
N ARG A 32 -1.38 10.20 16.32
CA ARG A 32 -0.87 11.56 16.52
C ARG A 32 0.14 12.00 15.47
N TYR A 33 0.89 11.06 14.90
CA TYR A 33 1.90 11.37 13.89
C TYR A 33 1.86 10.33 12.76
N PRO A 34 1.04 10.56 11.71
CA PRO A 34 0.89 9.65 10.60
C PRO A 34 2.03 9.78 9.58
N ALA A 35 2.37 8.67 8.91
CA ALA A 35 3.21 8.66 7.72
C ALA A 35 2.45 8.10 6.51
N LEU A 36 2.81 8.54 5.30
CA LEU A 36 2.39 7.91 4.06
C LEU A 36 3.33 6.74 3.74
N LEU A 37 2.78 5.58 3.45
CA LEU A 37 3.53 4.42 2.97
C LEU A 37 3.05 4.09 1.55
N ASN A 38 3.84 4.50 0.57
CA ASN A 38 3.57 4.31 -0.85
C ASN A 38 4.29 3.04 -1.34
N ILE A 39 3.53 2.00 -1.70
CA ILE A 39 4.05 0.66 -1.97
C ILE A 39 4.05 0.37 -3.46
N ASP A 40 5.24 0.13 -4.03
CA ASP A 40 5.46 -0.43 -5.37
C ASP A 40 4.77 0.35 -6.51
N THR A 41 4.72 1.68 -6.44
CA THR A 41 4.13 2.52 -7.48
C THR A 41 5.14 2.99 -8.53
N THR A 42 6.16 2.17 -8.80
CA THR A 42 7.10 2.39 -9.90
C THR A 42 6.46 2.09 -11.25
N TYR A 43 7.05 2.57 -12.35
CA TYR A 43 6.52 2.33 -13.70
C TYR A 43 6.24 0.87 -13.99
N MET A 44 7.05 -0.07 -13.49
CA MET A 44 6.81 -1.51 -13.64
C MET A 44 5.39 -1.95 -13.22
N PHE A 45 4.83 -1.30 -12.20
CA PHE A 45 3.55 -1.70 -11.64
C PHE A 45 2.40 -0.77 -11.99
N VAL A 46 2.69 0.43 -12.52
CA VAL A 46 1.65 1.43 -12.82
C VAL A 46 1.55 1.80 -14.31
N ASP A 47 2.53 1.41 -15.13
CA ASP A 47 2.50 1.66 -16.57
C ASP A 47 2.06 0.39 -17.31
N PRO A 48 0.96 0.45 -18.11
CA PRO A 48 0.45 -0.70 -18.86
C PRO A 48 1.44 -1.31 -19.88
N ALA A 49 2.53 -0.59 -20.21
CA ALA A 49 3.60 -1.14 -21.04
C ALA A 49 4.34 -2.32 -20.38
N TYR A 50 4.25 -2.44 -19.05
CA TYR A 50 4.89 -3.53 -18.30
C TYR A 50 3.89 -4.64 -17.96
N PRO A 51 4.22 -5.93 -18.22
CA PRO A 51 3.33 -7.06 -17.92
C PRO A 51 2.97 -7.22 -16.42
N GLN A 52 3.74 -6.60 -15.54
CA GLN A 52 3.48 -6.64 -14.09
C GLN A 52 2.58 -5.51 -13.61
N CYS A 53 2.12 -4.67 -14.52
CA CYS A 53 1.19 -3.59 -14.20
C CYS A 53 0.00 -4.11 -13.38
N GLY A 54 -0.27 -3.43 -12.26
CA GLY A 54 -1.30 -3.80 -11.28
C GLY A 54 -2.70 -3.33 -11.63
N GLY A 55 -2.97 -2.97 -12.92
CA GLY A 55 -4.27 -2.48 -13.38
C GLY A 55 -4.61 -1.06 -12.91
N PRO A 56 -3.65 -0.09 -12.85
CA PRO A 56 -3.95 1.25 -12.44
C PRO A 56 -4.87 1.93 -13.46
N THR A 57 -5.83 2.68 -12.92
CA THR A 57 -6.65 3.62 -13.68
C THR A 57 -6.08 5.03 -13.54
N ASP A 58 -6.53 5.96 -14.38
CA ASP A 58 -6.18 7.38 -14.23
C ASP A 58 -6.62 7.91 -12.86
N ASP A 59 -7.77 7.45 -12.37
CA ASP A 59 -8.29 7.81 -11.04
C ASP A 59 -7.36 7.35 -9.92
N PHE A 60 -6.77 6.16 -10.01
CA PHE A 60 -5.78 5.67 -9.04
C PHE A 60 -4.52 6.55 -9.04
N GLN A 61 -4.01 6.91 -10.21
CA GLN A 61 -2.83 7.77 -10.28
C GLN A 61 -3.13 9.18 -9.75
N ALA A 62 -4.31 9.75 -10.08
CA ALA A 62 -4.75 11.02 -9.53
C ALA A 62 -4.89 10.97 -8.00
N ALA A 63 -5.36 9.86 -7.44
CA ALA A 63 -5.44 9.64 -6.01
C ALA A 63 -4.06 9.60 -5.34
N LEU A 64 -3.07 8.95 -5.97
CA LEU A 64 -1.68 8.96 -5.48
C LEU A 64 -1.09 10.37 -5.46
N VAL A 65 -1.31 11.16 -6.49
CA VAL A 65 -0.88 12.57 -6.53
C VAL A 65 -1.53 13.35 -5.39
N ALA A 66 -2.86 13.27 -5.27
CA ALA A 66 -3.62 14.02 -4.28
C ALA A 66 -3.17 13.72 -2.85
N ILE A 67 -3.02 12.45 -2.48
CA ILE A 67 -2.61 12.08 -1.12
C ILE A 67 -1.15 12.46 -0.83
N THR A 68 -0.27 12.28 -1.80
CA THR A 68 1.14 12.65 -1.66
C THR A 68 1.29 14.15 -1.44
N ASP A 69 0.55 14.97 -2.18
CA ASP A 69 0.56 16.43 -2.02
C ASP A 69 0.02 16.88 -0.66
N VAL A 70 -0.99 16.18 -0.13
CA VAL A 70 -1.49 16.46 1.24
C VAL A 70 -0.40 16.20 2.27
N PHE A 71 0.29 15.06 2.21
CA PHE A 71 1.39 14.77 3.15
C PHE A 71 2.53 15.77 3.05
N ARG A 72 2.91 16.15 1.82
CA ARG A 72 3.94 17.19 1.59
C ARG A 72 3.54 18.54 2.13
N LYS A 73 2.28 18.96 1.92
CA LYS A 73 1.75 20.23 2.44
C LYS A 73 1.73 20.27 3.97
N LEU A 74 1.53 19.14 4.62
CA LEU A 74 1.49 19.00 6.07
C LEU A 74 2.87 18.73 6.69
N ASP A 75 3.92 18.65 5.88
CA ASP A 75 5.29 18.27 6.30
C ASP A 75 5.33 16.95 7.09
N LEU A 76 4.51 15.99 6.67
CA LEU A 76 4.44 14.66 7.27
C LEU A 76 5.34 13.68 6.50
N PRO A 77 5.93 12.68 7.19
CA PRO A 77 6.89 11.75 6.57
C PRO A 77 6.24 10.89 5.49
N ILE A 78 7.00 10.67 4.41
CA ILE A 78 6.62 9.81 3.29
C ILE A 78 7.66 8.73 3.10
N TYR A 79 7.20 7.50 3.07
CA TYR A 79 7.99 6.30 2.80
C TYR A 79 7.54 5.67 1.50
N TYR A 80 8.50 5.31 0.67
CA TYR A 80 8.27 4.56 -0.57
C TYR A 80 8.87 3.18 -0.46
N SER A 81 8.25 2.18 -1.06
CA SER A 81 8.89 0.90 -1.27
C SER A 81 8.95 0.52 -2.74
N ARG A 82 10.00 -0.16 -3.12
CA ARG A 82 10.14 -0.84 -4.40
C ARG A 82 10.93 -2.13 -4.25
N ARG A 83 10.92 -2.96 -5.28
CA ARG A 83 11.78 -4.14 -5.31
C ARG A 83 13.27 -3.73 -5.22
N ASP A 84 14.06 -4.59 -4.62
CA ASP A 84 15.52 -4.51 -4.73
C ASP A 84 15.95 -5.18 -6.04
N ASP A 85 16.22 -4.37 -7.05
CA ASP A 85 16.62 -4.80 -8.39
C ASP A 85 17.99 -5.49 -8.43
N ARG A 86 18.83 -5.21 -7.43
CA ARG A 86 20.17 -5.78 -7.27
C ARG A 86 20.20 -7.00 -6.35
N ALA A 87 19.06 -7.43 -5.85
CA ALA A 87 19.01 -8.53 -4.92
C ALA A 87 19.38 -9.87 -5.60
N GLN A 88 20.29 -10.58 -4.99
CA GLN A 88 20.59 -11.94 -5.39
C GLN A 88 19.35 -12.85 -5.35
N PRO A 89 19.22 -13.86 -6.23
CA PRO A 89 18.06 -14.74 -6.28
C PRO A 89 17.69 -15.37 -4.94
N VAL A 90 18.69 -15.72 -4.11
CA VAL A 90 18.48 -16.28 -2.76
C VAL A 90 17.67 -15.35 -1.84
N ARG A 91 17.79 -14.04 -2.00
CA ARG A 91 17.01 -13.07 -1.20
C ARG A 91 15.53 -13.09 -1.54
N ARG A 92 15.18 -13.30 -2.82
CA ARG A 92 13.81 -13.42 -3.29
C ARG A 92 13.22 -14.77 -2.94
N GLY A 93 14.05 -15.86 -3.03
CA GLY A 93 13.66 -17.23 -2.66
C GLY A 93 12.43 -17.69 -3.44
N LEU A 94 11.49 -18.37 -2.78
CA LEU A 94 10.29 -18.93 -3.40
C LEU A 94 9.43 -17.93 -4.18
N TRP A 95 9.58 -16.62 -3.95
CA TRP A 95 8.85 -15.65 -4.75
C TRP A 95 9.26 -15.68 -6.23
N ASN A 96 10.55 -15.91 -6.52
CA ASN A 96 11.00 -16.08 -7.90
C ASN A 96 10.33 -17.29 -8.56
N GLU A 97 10.23 -18.41 -7.83
CA GLU A 97 9.58 -19.62 -8.33
C GLU A 97 8.08 -19.42 -8.55
N LYS A 98 7.40 -18.79 -7.57
CA LYS A 98 5.95 -18.55 -7.64
C LYS A 98 5.56 -17.59 -8.78
N LEU A 99 6.42 -16.65 -9.12
CA LEU A 99 6.22 -15.73 -10.24
C LEU A 99 6.74 -16.30 -11.57
N ALA A 100 7.20 -17.55 -11.57
CA ALA A 100 7.82 -18.22 -12.72
C ALA A 100 8.95 -17.40 -13.35
N ILE A 101 9.71 -16.67 -12.53
CA ILE A 101 10.89 -15.93 -12.97
C ILE A 101 12.00 -16.97 -13.20
N PRO A 102 12.47 -17.16 -14.44
CA PRO A 102 13.49 -18.16 -14.72
C PRO A 102 14.73 -17.92 -13.89
N ALA A 103 15.35 -18.98 -13.36
CA ALA A 103 16.61 -18.89 -12.64
C ALA A 103 17.75 -18.31 -13.51
N THR A 104 17.58 -18.38 -14.83
CA THR A 104 18.48 -17.81 -15.85
C THR A 104 18.39 -16.30 -16.02
N GLY A 105 17.49 -15.63 -15.28
CA GLY A 105 17.33 -14.18 -15.42
C GLY A 105 16.53 -13.72 -16.64
N ALA A 106 16.12 -14.58 -17.58
CA ALA A 106 15.52 -14.18 -18.84
C ALA A 106 14.27 -13.28 -18.71
N PHE A 107 13.50 -13.40 -17.64
CA PHE A 107 12.42 -12.47 -17.31
C PHE A 107 12.95 -11.20 -16.63
N ILE A 108 13.99 -11.35 -15.82
CA ILE A 108 14.73 -10.23 -15.26
C ILE A 108 15.47 -9.51 -16.37
N ASP A 109 16.04 -10.22 -17.35
CA ASP A 109 16.80 -9.63 -18.45
C ASP A 109 15.94 -8.75 -19.36
N SER A 110 14.66 -9.07 -19.57
CA SER A 110 13.78 -8.21 -20.38
C SER A 110 13.38 -6.89 -19.71
N TYR A 111 13.41 -6.82 -18.35
CA TYR A 111 13.09 -5.63 -17.56
C TYR A 111 14.22 -5.15 -16.67
N ALA A 112 15.22 -6.00 -16.37
CA ALA A 112 16.39 -5.63 -15.56
C ALA A 112 17.31 -4.63 -16.27
N HIS A 113 17.15 -4.47 -17.58
CA HIS A 113 17.89 -3.50 -18.39
C HIS A 113 17.09 -2.23 -18.67
N ASP A 114 15.83 -2.15 -18.25
CA ASP A 114 15.06 -0.92 -18.33
C ASP A 114 15.09 -0.18 -16.96
N PRO A 115 16.00 0.78 -16.79
CA PRO A 115 16.11 1.53 -15.54
C PRO A 115 14.81 2.27 -15.18
N ARG A 116 13.99 2.62 -16.18
CA ARG A 116 12.69 3.26 -15.97
C ARG A 116 11.73 2.37 -15.20
N ALA A 117 11.82 1.06 -15.32
CA ALA A 117 10.91 0.14 -14.63
C ALA A 117 10.87 0.35 -13.10
N ASP A 118 12.01 0.69 -12.51
CA ASP A 118 12.18 0.90 -11.07
C ASP A 118 12.14 2.38 -10.65
N GLU A 119 11.85 3.29 -11.59
CA GLU A 119 11.60 4.70 -11.32
C GLU A 119 10.11 4.95 -11.02
N TRP A 120 9.83 6.08 -10.38
CA TRP A 120 8.47 6.54 -10.11
C TRP A 120 8.06 7.64 -11.09
N PRO A 121 6.78 7.75 -11.46
CA PRO A 121 6.24 8.95 -12.07
C PRO A 121 6.59 10.19 -11.24
N PRO A 122 7.13 11.26 -11.86
CA PRO A 122 7.58 12.46 -11.14
C PRO A 122 6.46 13.16 -10.35
N SER A 123 5.20 12.97 -10.73
CA SER A 123 4.04 13.60 -10.11
C SER A 123 3.84 13.20 -8.65
N TYR A 124 4.22 11.97 -8.26
CA TYR A 124 4.09 11.48 -6.89
C TYR A 124 5.33 10.71 -6.40
N GLY A 125 6.40 10.66 -7.18
CA GLY A 125 7.64 9.95 -6.83
C GLY A 125 8.39 10.59 -5.66
N PRO A 126 9.38 9.88 -5.08
CA PRO A 126 10.13 10.33 -3.92
C PRO A 126 10.96 11.57 -4.21
N ARG A 127 11.07 12.43 -3.20
CA ARG A 127 11.99 13.57 -3.15
C ARG A 127 13.20 13.24 -2.26
N PRO A 128 14.29 14.02 -2.29
CA PRO A 128 15.51 13.72 -1.50
C PRO A 128 15.28 13.53 0.01
N GLN A 129 14.25 14.14 0.58
CA GLN A 129 13.90 14.00 2.00
C GLN A 129 13.06 12.76 2.31
N ASP A 130 12.47 12.11 1.30
CA ASP A 130 11.61 10.95 1.47
C ASP A 130 12.46 9.68 1.67
N CYS A 131 11.93 8.71 2.41
CA CYS A 131 12.62 7.46 2.65
C CYS A 131 12.22 6.39 1.63
N VAL A 132 13.20 5.76 0.97
CA VAL A 132 12.98 4.66 0.03
C VAL A 132 13.44 3.34 0.62
N ILE A 133 12.53 2.38 0.71
CA ILE A 133 12.76 1.02 1.22
C ILE A 133 12.90 0.04 0.05
N LEU A 134 14.04 -0.62 -0.03
CA LEU A 134 14.25 -1.73 -0.98
C LEU A 134 13.82 -3.04 -0.33
N LYS A 135 12.91 -3.78 -0.97
CA LYS A 135 12.35 -5.03 -0.44
C LYS A 135 12.49 -6.22 -1.37
N ASN A 136 12.55 -7.40 -0.77
CA ASN A 136 12.66 -8.69 -1.47
C ASN A 136 11.47 -9.61 -1.24
N LYS A 137 10.47 -9.16 -0.48
CA LYS A 137 9.27 -9.92 -0.11
C LYS A 137 8.03 -9.04 -0.31
N PRO A 138 6.81 -9.63 -0.32
CA PRO A 138 5.56 -8.86 -0.49
C PRO A 138 5.46 -7.70 0.49
N SER A 139 5.60 -7.97 1.77
CA SER A 139 5.58 -6.92 2.79
C SER A 139 6.89 -6.10 2.78
N CYS A 140 6.75 -4.79 2.86
CA CYS A 140 7.87 -3.87 3.03
C CYS A 140 8.41 -3.83 4.47
N PHE A 141 7.77 -4.51 5.42
CA PHE A 141 8.29 -4.72 6.77
C PHE A 141 9.22 -5.92 6.86
N PHE A 142 8.93 -6.98 6.09
CA PHE A 142 9.66 -8.23 6.23
C PHE A 142 11.12 -8.13 5.72
N GLY A 143 12.07 -8.20 6.66
CA GLY A 143 13.49 -8.19 6.34
C GLY A 143 14.03 -6.84 5.86
N THR A 144 13.35 -5.75 6.22
CA THR A 144 13.78 -4.37 5.97
C THR A 144 13.88 -3.57 7.27
N PRO A 145 14.54 -2.42 7.29
CA PRO A 145 14.61 -1.57 8.48
C PRO A 145 13.38 -0.65 8.67
N LEU A 146 12.29 -0.82 7.90
CA LEU A 146 11.16 0.11 7.87
C LEU A 146 10.58 0.38 9.26
N GLU A 147 10.33 -0.66 10.06
CA GLU A 147 9.79 -0.47 11.41
C GLU A 147 10.70 0.41 12.27
N SER A 148 12.02 0.13 12.25
CA SER A 148 12.99 0.91 13.01
C SER A 148 12.97 2.40 12.61
N PHE A 149 12.84 2.70 11.31
CA PHE A 149 12.78 4.07 10.82
C PHE A 149 11.49 4.79 11.25
N LEU A 150 10.35 4.11 11.13
CA LEU A 150 9.06 4.64 11.59
C LEU A 150 9.06 4.93 13.09
N ARG A 151 9.58 4.00 13.91
CA ARG A 151 9.71 4.17 15.36
C ARG A 151 10.64 5.33 15.72
N TYR A 152 11.79 5.44 15.04
CA TYR A 152 12.74 6.54 15.26
C TYR A 152 12.10 7.90 15.03
N GLN A 153 11.25 8.03 13.99
CA GLN A 153 10.53 9.26 13.71
C GLN A 153 9.29 9.48 14.59
N GLY A 154 8.94 8.55 15.47
CA GLY A 154 7.75 8.66 16.33
C GLY A 154 6.44 8.43 15.61
N VAL A 155 6.46 7.80 14.42
CA VAL A 155 5.25 7.45 13.65
C VAL A 155 4.43 6.43 14.42
N ASP A 156 3.13 6.67 14.56
CA ASP A 156 2.17 5.80 15.24
C ASP A 156 1.04 5.31 14.34
N SER A 157 0.95 5.84 13.13
CA SER A 157 -0.07 5.47 12.17
C SER A 157 0.41 5.59 10.72
N LEU A 158 -0.19 4.81 9.84
CA LEU A 158 0.16 4.75 8.43
C LEU A 158 -1.07 4.98 7.55
N VAL A 159 -0.92 5.81 6.54
CA VAL A 159 -1.80 5.82 5.38
C VAL A 159 -1.10 4.99 4.30
N VAL A 160 -1.69 3.84 3.94
CA VAL A 160 -1.08 2.88 3.02
C VAL A 160 -1.72 2.98 1.65
N VAL A 161 -0.90 3.19 0.62
CA VAL A 161 -1.31 3.35 -0.78
C VAL A 161 -0.43 2.52 -1.72
N GLY A 162 -0.88 2.28 -2.94
CA GLY A 162 -0.08 1.62 -3.98
C GLY A 162 -0.64 0.30 -4.48
N VAL A 163 0.22 -0.66 -4.84
CA VAL A 163 -0.13 -1.92 -5.51
C VAL A 163 0.64 -3.13 -4.96
N ALA A 164 0.12 -4.34 -5.13
CA ALA A 164 -1.25 -4.69 -5.47
C ALA A 164 -2.03 -4.95 -4.18
N THR A 165 -3.34 -4.61 -4.18
CA THR A 165 -4.20 -4.72 -2.98
C THR A 165 -4.13 -6.10 -2.33
N SER A 166 -4.26 -7.16 -3.12
CA SER A 166 -4.21 -8.55 -2.63
C SER A 166 -2.79 -9.07 -2.33
N GLY A 167 -1.77 -8.32 -2.70
CA GLY A 167 -0.35 -8.69 -2.56
C GLY A 167 0.37 -7.85 -1.53
N CYS A 168 1.21 -6.93 -2.02
CA CYS A 168 2.10 -6.12 -1.18
C CYS A 168 1.35 -5.21 -0.21
N ILE A 169 0.20 -4.65 -0.61
CA ILE A 169 -0.65 -3.84 0.27
C ILE A 169 -1.16 -4.68 1.44
N ARG A 170 -1.85 -5.79 1.16
CA ARG A 170 -2.35 -6.68 2.21
C ARG A 170 -1.26 -7.15 3.16
N ALA A 171 -0.13 -7.60 2.61
CA ALA A 171 1.00 -8.08 3.42
C ALA A 171 1.55 -6.98 4.34
N ALA A 172 1.75 -5.77 3.81
CA ALA A 172 2.25 -4.65 4.59
C ALA A 172 1.25 -4.16 5.66
N VAL A 173 -0.06 -4.16 5.34
CA VAL A 173 -1.11 -3.77 6.30
C VAL A 173 -1.17 -4.74 7.48
N VAL A 174 -1.11 -6.06 7.23
CA VAL A 174 -1.10 -7.08 8.29
C VAL A 174 0.13 -6.94 9.18
N ASP A 175 1.31 -6.74 8.59
CA ASP A 175 2.54 -6.54 9.36
C ASP A 175 2.52 -5.22 10.14
N ALA A 176 2.08 -4.12 9.53
CA ALA A 176 1.94 -2.84 10.22
C ALA A 176 1.02 -2.95 11.44
N PHE A 177 -0.14 -3.59 11.28
CA PHE A 177 -1.07 -3.86 12.38
C PHE A 177 -0.40 -4.73 13.47
N SER A 178 0.32 -5.77 13.08
CA SER A 178 1.05 -6.67 14.00
C SER A 178 2.16 -5.93 14.77
N HIS A 179 2.74 -4.90 14.18
CA HIS A 179 3.69 -3.99 14.83
C HIS A 179 3.02 -2.84 15.61
N ASN A 180 1.68 -2.89 15.80
CA ASN A 180 0.88 -1.90 16.52
C ASN A 180 0.86 -0.49 15.88
N PHE A 181 0.98 -0.38 14.57
CA PHE A 181 0.62 0.82 13.85
C PHE A 181 -0.88 0.84 13.56
N ARG A 182 -1.51 2.00 13.71
CA ARG A 182 -2.85 2.24 13.17
C ARG A 182 -2.74 2.36 11.68
N VAL A 183 -3.64 1.74 10.94
CA VAL A 183 -3.57 1.74 9.47
C VAL A 183 -4.87 2.28 8.88
N VAL A 184 -4.74 3.19 7.93
CA VAL A 184 -5.84 3.70 7.10
C VAL A 184 -5.47 3.46 5.63
N VAL A 185 -6.42 2.94 4.85
CA VAL A 185 -6.24 2.66 3.42
C VAL A 185 -7.28 3.49 2.64
N PRO A 186 -6.85 4.50 1.88
CA PRO A 186 -7.73 5.20 0.94
C PRO A 186 -8.06 4.28 -0.22
N GLU A 187 -9.35 3.94 -0.42
CA GLU A 187 -9.74 2.92 -1.39
C GLU A 187 -9.39 3.26 -2.84
N GLU A 188 -9.40 4.54 -3.20
CA GLU A 188 -9.06 5.01 -4.55
C GLU A 188 -7.53 5.01 -4.80
N ALA A 189 -6.71 4.98 -3.74
CA ALA A 189 -5.26 5.00 -3.85
C ALA A 189 -4.59 3.63 -3.73
N VAL A 190 -5.35 2.55 -3.87
CA VAL A 190 -4.87 1.18 -4.00
C VAL A 190 -5.49 0.51 -5.21
N SER A 191 -4.75 -0.37 -5.88
CA SER A 191 -5.21 -1.04 -7.10
C SER A 191 -4.75 -2.48 -7.17
N ASP A 192 -5.44 -3.28 -8.00
CA ASP A 192 -5.11 -4.69 -8.26
C ASP A 192 -5.50 -5.08 -9.70
N ARG A 193 -4.87 -6.12 -10.25
CA ARG A 193 -5.18 -6.70 -11.56
C ARG A 193 -6.57 -7.33 -11.64
N SER A 194 -7.07 -7.78 -10.51
CA SER A 194 -8.33 -8.50 -10.38
C SER A 194 -9.27 -7.73 -9.47
N ALA A 195 -10.40 -7.30 -10.00
CA ALA A 195 -11.43 -6.64 -9.21
C ALA A 195 -11.93 -7.53 -8.06
N ALA A 196 -12.09 -8.84 -8.30
CA ALA A 196 -12.50 -9.78 -7.26
C ALA A 196 -11.47 -9.86 -6.12
N ALA A 197 -10.17 -9.97 -6.46
CA ALA A 197 -9.10 -9.99 -5.47
C ALA A 197 -9.02 -8.64 -4.73
N HIS A 198 -9.14 -7.52 -5.43
CA HIS A 198 -9.14 -6.18 -4.86
C HIS A 198 -10.22 -6.01 -3.78
N TRP A 199 -11.47 -6.24 -4.13
CA TRP A 199 -12.59 -6.03 -3.21
C TRP A 199 -12.61 -7.01 -2.04
N ALA A 200 -12.28 -8.29 -2.28
CA ALA A 200 -12.18 -9.28 -1.20
C ALA A 200 -11.10 -8.90 -0.18
N ASN A 201 -9.95 -8.44 -0.65
CA ASN A 201 -8.85 -8.04 0.25
C ASN A 201 -9.11 -6.71 0.95
N LEU A 202 -9.73 -5.73 0.29
CA LEU A 202 -10.16 -4.50 0.96
C LEU A 202 -11.17 -4.79 2.08
N PHE A 203 -12.14 -5.68 1.83
CA PHE A 203 -13.08 -6.11 2.86
C PHE A 203 -12.37 -6.77 4.04
N ASP A 204 -11.49 -7.75 3.76
CA ASP A 204 -10.74 -8.45 4.81
C ASP A 204 -9.86 -7.51 5.65
N ILE A 205 -9.19 -6.57 4.99
CA ILE A 205 -8.39 -5.53 5.64
C ILE A 205 -9.27 -4.63 6.53
N ASP A 206 -10.41 -4.18 6.01
CA ASP A 206 -11.33 -3.27 6.72
C ASP A 206 -11.96 -3.92 7.95
N MET A 207 -12.20 -5.23 7.87
CA MET A 207 -12.79 -5.97 9.01
C MET A 207 -11.81 -6.19 10.16
N LYS A 208 -10.48 -6.33 9.87
CA LYS A 208 -9.56 -6.93 10.83
C LYS A 208 -8.32 -6.09 11.15
N TYR A 209 -7.79 -5.33 10.20
CA TYR A 209 -6.42 -4.81 10.30
C TYR A 209 -6.30 -3.30 10.09
N ALA A 210 -7.21 -2.68 9.38
CA ALA A 210 -7.13 -1.27 9.01
C ALA A 210 -8.52 -0.62 8.92
N ASP A 211 -8.52 0.68 8.68
CA ASP A 211 -9.73 1.40 8.26
C ASP A 211 -9.62 1.70 6.76
N VAL A 212 -10.45 1.04 5.95
CA VAL A 212 -10.58 1.38 4.53
C VAL A 212 -11.62 2.51 4.39
N LYS A 213 -11.23 3.60 3.74
CA LYS A 213 -12.06 4.81 3.64
C LYS A 213 -11.97 5.47 2.27
N PRO A 214 -13.04 6.16 1.84
CA PRO A 214 -12.93 7.05 0.69
C PRO A 214 -11.83 8.10 0.90
N MET A 215 -11.11 8.43 -0.16
CA MET A 215 -10.01 9.40 -0.14
C MET A 215 -10.40 10.73 0.53
N ARG A 216 -11.60 11.24 0.22
CA ARG A 216 -12.12 12.48 0.80
C ARG A 216 -12.19 12.45 2.35
N GLU A 217 -12.49 11.28 2.92
CA GLU A 217 -12.53 11.10 4.37
C GLU A 217 -11.12 11.04 4.95
N VAL A 218 -10.19 10.38 4.26
CA VAL A 218 -8.78 10.34 4.68
C VAL A 218 -8.17 11.74 4.66
N ILE A 219 -8.39 12.53 3.62
CA ILE A 219 -7.93 13.92 3.55
C ILE A 219 -8.53 14.76 4.68
N LYS A 220 -9.83 14.59 4.99
CA LYS A 220 -10.47 15.26 6.13
C LYS A 220 -9.84 14.84 7.46
N MET A 221 -9.50 13.56 7.64
CA MET A 221 -8.80 13.08 8.83
C MET A 221 -7.42 13.71 8.97
N LEU A 222 -6.69 13.87 7.86
CA LEU A 222 -5.38 14.51 7.82
C LEU A 222 -5.45 16.02 8.09
N GLY A 223 -6.55 16.69 7.79
CA GLY A 223 -6.75 18.12 8.04
C GLY A 223 -6.55 18.56 9.51
N LYS A 224 -6.67 17.64 10.47
CA LYS A 224 -6.38 17.91 11.90
C LYS A 224 -4.88 18.08 12.22
N PHE A 225 -4.00 17.71 11.29
CA PHE A 225 -2.54 17.85 11.41
C PHE A 225 -2.00 19.11 10.72
N SER A 226 -2.89 19.99 10.22
CA SER A 226 -2.44 21.27 9.67
C SER A 226 -1.63 22.03 10.71
N VAL A 227 -0.40 22.41 10.33
CA VAL A 227 0.44 23.31 11.10
C VAL A 227 -0.30 24.65 11.15
N GLY A 228 -0.67 25.09 12.35
CA GLY A 228 -1.27 26.41 12.58
C GLY A 228 -0.31 27.55 12.28
#